data_d7097e098c68f34448eb572e37d28d4b
#
_entry.id   d7097e098c68f34448eb572e37d28d4b
#
_cell.length_a   1.000
_cell.length_b   1.000
_cell.length_c   1.000
_cell.angle_alpha   90.00
_cell.angle_beta   90.00
_cell.angle_gamma   90.00
#
_symmetry.space_group_name_H-M   'P 1'
#
loop_
_entity.id
_entity.type
_entity.pdbx_description
1 polymer ?
#
loop_
_entity_poly.entity_id
_entity_poly.type
_entity_poly.pdbx_seq_one_letter_code
_entity_poly.pdbx_strand_id
1 'polypeptide(L)'
;MHGLEADPDALRRRVEEHIRGHDLIPPDGEVVALVSGGADSTCLWHALRGLGYRVSALHVNHGLRGAESDEDASFCRDVLGAEVVDGRGGTTEDDLRRIRYAFAAESLRATGHTASDQVETVLYRLVSSGAPGGIKPKREDGVVRPLLPLWREETQAYCEAEGLAYRTDSSNPETRRGLIRDEILPLLRRLHPGAEKNLLRLAEGRPSKLDDLLAATTGSRRVDLGGGLTAVREYDRVWLEQTPVALEGRVRWGEWTIESELAGLKVRSWRPGDRLAGRSKKVQDVFVDAKIPRSEREAWPLVVRGRDVVAVPGLVEAPGITAERR
;
A
#
# COMPACT_ATOMS: atom_id res chain seq x y z
N MET A 1 19.13 3.54 10.64
CA MET A 1 18.77 2.29 9.94
C MET A 1 19.13 1.16 10.86
N HIS A 2 18.15 0.58 11.60
CA HIS A 2 18.37 -0.68 12.30
C HIS A 2 18.33 -1.74 11.21
N GLY A 3 19.44 -2.49 11.03
CA GLY A 3 19.48 -3.66 10.17
C GLY A 3 18.36 -4.61 10.62
N LEU A 4 17.49 -4.99 9.70
CA LEU A 4 16.60 -6.12 9.87
C LEU A 4 17.52 -7.34 9.98
N GLU A 5 17.81 -7.82 11.21
CA GLU A 5 18.35 -9.16 11.37
C GLU A 5 17.29 -10.11 10.79
N ALA A 6 17.58 -10.63 9.61
CA ALA A 6 16.70 -11.58 8.97
C ALA A 6 16.75 -12.88 9.78
N ASP A 7 15.61 -13.33 10.30
CA ASP A 7 15.45 -14.71 10.75
C ASP A 7 14.99 -15.55 9.54
N PRO A 8 15.88 -16.32 8.88
CA PRO A 8 15.54 -17.11 7.71
C PRO A 8 14.45 -18.15 7.99
N ASP A 9 14.37 -18.68 9.21
CA ASP A 9 13.35 -19.63 9.59
C ASP A 9 11.98 -18.97 9.75
N ALA A 10 11.91 -17.76 10.29
CA ALA A 10 10.68 -16.98 10.34
C ALA A 10 10.16 -16.64 8.94
N LEU A 11 11.08 -16.31 8.02
CA LEU A 11 10.72 -16.05 6.64
C LEU A 11 10.18 -17.30 5.95
N ARG A 12 10.86 -18.44 6.08
CA ARG A 12 10.40 -19.73 5.55
C ARG A 12 9.02 -20.11 6.09
N ARG A 13 8.76 -19.92 7.38
CA ARG A 13 7.43 -20.18 7.97
C ARG A 13 6.34 -19.31 7.33
N ARG A 14 6.58 -18.02 7.12
CA ARG A 14 5.61 -17.11 6.43
C ARG A 14 5.33 -17.57 5.00
N VAL A 15 6.35 -18.00 4.28
CA VAL A 15 6.21 -18.55 2.92
C VAL A 15 5.37 -19.83 2.94
N GLU A 16 5.62 -20.74 3.87
CA GLU A 16 4.87 -21.99 4.02
C GLU A 16 3.40 -21.74 4.38
N GLU A 17 3.14 -20.83 5.33
CA GLU A 17 1.77 -20.41 5.67
C GLU A 17 1.01 -19.85 4.47
N HIS A 18 1.68 -19.04 3.64
CA HIS A 18 1.09 -18.50 2.42
C HIS A 18 0.82 -19.60 1.38
N ILE A 19 1.75 -20.53 1.18
CA ILE A 19 1.57 -21.68 0.29
C ILE A 19 0.37 -22.50 0.72
N ARG A 20 0.26 -22.83 2.00
CA ARG A 20 -0.86 -23.61 2.55
C ARG A 20 -2.19 -22.85 2.51
N GLY A 21 -2.17 -21.57 2.86
CA GLY A 21 -3.38 -20.74 2.90
C GLY A 21 -4.02 -20.49 1.53
N HIS A 22 -3.28 -20.71 0.45
CA HIS A 22 -3.75 -20.50 -0.93
C HIS A 22 -3.65 -21.75 -1.82
N ASP A 23 -3.36 -22.91 -1.24
CA ASP A 23 -3.19 -24.19 -1.98
C ASP A 23 -2.27 -24.03 -3.19
N LEU A 24 -1.09 -23.39 -3.00
CA LEU A 24 -0.19 -23.05 -4.11
C LEU A 24 0.59 -24.28 -4.60
N ILE A 25 1.19 -25.04 -3.68
CA ILE A 25 2.00 -26.22 -3.96
C ILE A 25 1.53 -27.31 -2.99
N PRO A 26 1.20 -28.51 -3.48
CA PRO A 26 0.83 -29.62 -2.61
C PRO A 26 2.02 -30.05 -1.71
N PRO A 27 1.78 -30.64 -0.54
CA PRO A 27 2.86 -31.19 0.28
C PRO A 27 3.77 -32.12 -0.51
N ASP A 28 5.07 -32.02 -0.32
CA ASP A 28 6.10 -32.77 -1.07
C ASP A 28 6.02 -32.62 -2.60
N GLY A 29 5.33 -31.56 -3.05
CA GLY A 29 5.06 -31.31 -4.46
C GLY A 29 6.31 -30.95 -5.27
N GLU A 30 6.19 -31.12 -6.58
CA GLU A 30 7.21 -30.68 -7.55
C GLU A 30 6.85 -29.29 -8.07
N VAL A 31 7.87 -28.43 -8.19
CA VAL A 31 7.70 -27.07 -8.69
C VAL A 31 8.93 -26.60 -9.45
N VAL A 32 8.72 -25.92 -10.56
CA VAL A 32 9.76 -25.25 -11.34
C VAL A 32 9.89 -23.82 -10.87
N ALA A 33 11.00 -23.47 -10.23
CA ALA A 33 11.31 -22.09 -9.87
C ALA A 33 11.82 -21.34 -11.11
N LEU A 34 11.07 -20.34 -11.57
CA LEU A 34 11.50 -19.46 -12.66
C LEU A 34 12.47 -18.41 -12.07
N VAL A 35 13.76 -18.60 -12.35
CA VAL A 35 14.83 -17.79 -11.76
C VAL A 35 15.41 -16.78 -12.75
N SER A 36 15.67 -15.56 -12.25
CA SER A 36 16.35 -14.48 -13.01
C SER A 36 17.77 -14.21 -12.52
N GLY A 37 18.18 -14.85 -11.42
CA GLY A 37 19.45 -14.58 -10.75
C GLY A 37 19.38 -13.46 -9.70
N GLY A 38 18.34 -12.64 -9.69
CA GLY A 38 18.15 -11.59 -8.68
C GLY A 38 17.74 -12.14 -7.32
N ALA A 39 17.87 -11.31 -6.25
CA ALA A 39 17.62 -11.70 -4.86
C ALA A 39 16.27 -12.40 -4.65
N ASP A 40 15.17 -11.83 -5.20
CA ASP A 40 13.81 -12.40 -5.03
C ASP A 40 13.72 -13.84 -5.58
N SER A 41 14.27 -14.07 -6.78
CA SER A 41 14.22 -15.40 -7.40
C SER A 41 15.18 -16.41 -6.75
N THR A 42 16.31 -15.94 -6.25
CA THR A 42 17.27 -16.76 -5.49
C THR A 42 16.69 -17.14 -4.12
N CYS A 43 16.07 -16.18 -3.43
CA CYS A 43 15.34 -16.42 -2.19
C CYS A 43 14.22 -17.45 -2.41
N LEU A 44 13.40 -17.31 -3.46
CA LEU A 44 12.34 -18.25 -3.82
C LEU A 44 12.87 -19.68 -3.95
N TRP A 45 13.87 -19.86 -4.79
CA TRP A 45 14.47 -21.17 -5.07
C TRP A 45 15.01 -21.82 -3.79
N HIS A 46 15.76 -21.07 -2.98
CA HIS A 46 16.37 -21.55 -1.75
C HIS A 46 15.33 -21.85 -0.66
N ALA A 47 14.38 -20.93 -0.43
CA ALA A 47 13.34 -21.10 0.58
C ALA A 47 12.45 -22.31 0.30
N LEU A 48 12.04 -22.54 -0.95
CA LEU A 48 11.23 -23.72 -1.31
C LEU A 48 11.97 -25.03 -1.09
N ARG A 49 13.26 -25.08 -1.40
CA ARG A 49 14.10 -26.25 -1.09
C ARG A 49 14.25 -26.48 0.40
N GLY A 50 14.46 -25.41 1.18
CA GLY A 50 14.54 -25.45 2.64
C GLY A 50 13.24 -25.92 3.30
N LEU A 51 12.08 -25.72 2.64
CA LEU A 51 10.76 -26.22 3.05
C LEU A 51 10.49 -27.67 2.61
N GLY A 52 11.43 -28.32 1.92
CA GLY A 52 11.33 -29.74 1.52
C GLY A 52 10.60 -29.99 0.19
N TYR A 53 10.25 -28.95 -0.58
CA TYR A 53 9.68 -29.14 -1.91
C TYR A 53 10.71 -29.66 -2.92
N ARG A 54 10.27 -30.42 -3.92
CA ARG A 54 11.11 -30.86 -5.05
C ARG A 54 11.19 -29.73 -6.06
N VAL A 55 12.28 -28.94 -5.99
CA VAL A 55 12.46 -27.73 -6.80
C VAL A 55 13.46 -27.95 -7.91
N SER A 56 13.04 -27.81 -9.15
CA SER A 56 13.92 -27.57 -10.29
C SER A 56 13.98 -26.07 -10.58
N ALA A 57 15.08 -25.59 -11.16
CA ALA A 57 15.23 -24.18 -11.54
C ALA A 57 15.27 -24.05 -13.05
N LEU A 58 14.57 -23.04 -13.60
CA LEU A 58 14.53 -22.71 -15.01
C LEU A 58 14.80 -21.22 -15.22
N HIS A 59 15.78 -20.90 -16.04
CA HIS A 59 16.06 -19.54 -16.50
C HIS A 59 15.70 -19.37 -17.97
N VAL A 60 14.91 -18.34 -18.27
CA VAL A 60 14.56 -17.99 -19.66
C VAL A 60 15.40 -16.78 -20.08
N ASN A 61 16.39 -17.01 -20.94
CA ASN A 61 17.24 -15.95 -21.46
C ASN A 61 16.54 -15.21 -22.61
N HIS A 62 16.07 -14.00 -22.35
CA HIS A 62 15.43 -13.16 -23.39
C HIS A 62 16.42 -12.40 -24.27
N GLY A 63 17.70 -12.34 -23.91
CA GLY A 63 18.76 -11.71 -24.69
C GLY A 63 18.67 -10.19 -24.84
N LEU A 64 17.85 -9.51 -23.99
CA LEU A 64 17.54 -8.08 -24.15
C LEU A 64 18.74 -7.15 -23.86
N ARG A 65 19.67 -7.61 -23.02
CA ARG A 65 20.83 -6.83 -22.55
C ARG A 65 22.15 -7.39 -23.10
N GLY A 66 22.10 -8.20 -24.18
CA GLY A 66 23.28 -8.78 -24.79
C GLY A 66 24.13 -9.59 -23.80
N ALA A 67 25.40 -9.26 -23.64
CA ALA A 67 26.34 -9.98 -22.78
C ALA A 67 25.88 -10.09 -21.31
N GLU A 68 25.24 -9.07 -20.77
CA GLU A 68 24.70 -9.08 -19.40
C GLU A 68 23.61 -10.16 -19.23
N SER A 69 22.75 -10.35 -20.26
CA SER A 69 21.76 -11.43 -20.23
C SER A 69 22.41 -12.82 -20.27
N ASP A 70 23.54 -12.96 -20.97
CA ASP A 70 24.30 -14.21 -21.04
C ASP A 70 25.04 -14.49 -19.71
N GLU A 71 25.52 -13.44 -19.04
CA GLU A 71 26.09 -13.56 -17.70
C GLU A 71 25.03 -13.96 -16.66
N ASP A 72 23.81 -13.40 -16.71
CA ASP A 72 22.70 -13.80 -15.87
C ASP A 72 22.33 -15.27 -16.10
N ALA A 73 22.29 -15.70 -17.35
CA ALA A 73 22.04 -17.09 -17.70
C ALA A 73 23.13 -18.03 -17.18
N SER A 74 24.40 -17.61 -17.28
CA SER A 74 25.54 -18.38 -16.72
C SER A 74 25.44 -18.48 -15.22
N PHE A 75 25.18 -17.34 -14.52
CA PHE A 75 24.97 -17.35 -13.08
C PHE A 75 23.83 -18.29 -12.64
N CYS A 76 22.69 -18.24 -13.30
CA CYS A 76 21.55 -19.11 -12.99
C CYS A 76 21.91 -20.60 -13.20
N ARG A 77 22.67 -20.92 -14.25
CA ARG A 77 23.14 -22.29 -14.49
C ARG A 77 24.14 -22.75 -13.44
N ASP A 78 25.17 -21.95 -13.18
CA ASP A 78 26.35 -22.38 -12.41
C ASP A 78 26.10 -22.31 -10.90
N VAL A 79 25.28 -21.35 -10.44
CA VAL A 79 25.01 -21.12 -9.02
C VAL A 79 23.69 -21.74 -8.55
N LEU A 80 22.62 -21.60 -9.36
CA LEU A 80 21.30 -22.10 -8.98
C LEU A 80 20.98 -23.47 -9.59
N GLY A 81 21.85 -24.01 -10.45
CA GLY A 81 21.63 -25.27 -11.16
C GLY A 81 20.45 -25.22 -12.12
N ALA A 82 20.16 -24.03 -12.68
CA ALA A 82 19.01 -23.83 -13.54
C ALA A 82 19.25 -24.41 -14.94
N GLU A 83 18.21 -25.04 -15.49
CA GLU A 83 18.11 -25.22 -16.93
C GLU A 83 17.97 -23.83 -17.59
N VAL A 84 18.76 -23.58 -18.64
CA VAL A 84 18.71 -22.33 -19.39
C VAL A 84 18.09 -22.57 -20.74
N VAL A 85 17.01 -21.83 -21.03
CA VAL A 85 16.31 -21.91 -22.32
C VAL A 85 16.33 -20.56 -23.03
N ASP A 86 16.32 -20.62 -24.40
CA ASP A 86 16.25 -19.41 -25.21
C ASP A 86 14.82 -18.90 -25.29
N GLY A 87 14.60 -17.68 -24.78
CA GLY A 87 13.32 -16.97 -24.77
C GLY A 87 13.30 -15.72 -25.62
N ARG A 88 14.17 -15.59 -26.60
CA ARG A 88 14.24 -14.43 -27.51
C ARG A 88 12.98 -14.31 -28.36
N GLY A 89 12.67 -13.09 -28.83
CA GLY A 89 11.57 -12.82 -29.76
C GLY A 89 10.40 -12.01 -29.16
N GLY A 90 10.45 -11.66 -27.87
CA GLY A 90 9.49 -10.73 -27.25
C GLY A 90 10.00 -9.29 -27.30
N THR A 91 9.10 -8.33 -27.54
CA THR A 91 9.42 -6.90 -27.57
C THR A 91 8.76 -6.11 -26.45
N THR A 92 7.67 -6.64 -25.87
CA THR A 92 6.93 -6.02 -24.76
C THR A 92 7.07 -6.84 -23.48
N GLU A 93 6.85 -6.23 -22.31
CA GLU A 93 6.84 -6.95 -21.03
C GLU A 93 5.83 -8.12 -21.02
N ASP A 94 4.68 -7.94 -21.66
CA ASP A 94 3.66 -8.98 -21.77
C ASP A 94 4.10 -10.13 -22.69
N ASP A 95 4.82 -9.85 -23.80
CA ASP A 95 5.39 -10.90 -24.66
C ASP A 95 6.44 -11.72 -23.90
N LEU A 96 7.36 -11.06 -23.21
CA LEU A 96 8.41 -11.70 -22.42
C LEU A 96 7.80 -12.58 -21.31
N ARG A 97 6.74 -12.10 -20.68
CA ARG A 97 5.99 -12.86 -19.66
C ARG A 97 5.30 -14.07 -20.28
N ARG A 98 4.65 -13.91 -21.44
CA ARG A 98 4.00 -15.02 -22.16
C ARG A 98 5.01 -16.09 -22.57
N ILE A 99 6.15 -15.69 -23.14
CA ILE A 99 7.24 -16.60 -23.49
C ILE A 99 7.74 -17.36 -22.25
N ARG A 100 8.04 -16.65 -21.16
CA ARG A 100 8.50 -17.25 -19.91
C ARG A 100 7.51 -18.29 -19.37
N TYR A 101 6.22 -18.01 -19.41
CA TYR A 101 5.19 -18.91 -18.90
C TYR A 101 4.81 -20.04 -19.85
N ALA A 102 5.26 -20.00 -21.09
CA ALA A 102 5.09 -21.10 -22.02
C ALA A 102 6.06 -22.26 -21.75
N PHE A 103 7.23 -21.97 -21.14
CA PHE A 103 8.14 -23.02 -20.73
C PHE A 103 7.62 -23.74 -19.47
N ALA A 104 7.84 -25.06 -19.42
CA ALA A 104 7.37 -25.94 -18.36
C ALA A 104 5.86 -25.81 -18.06
N ALA A 105 5.03 -25.59 -19.08
CA ALA A 105 3.59 -25.33 -18.93
C ALA A 105 2.82 -26.46 -18.26
N GLU A 106 3.29 -27.69 -18.38
CA GLU A 106 2.71 -28.89 -17.76
C GLU A 106 3.03 -29.03 -16.25
N SER A 107 3.89 -28.15 -15.71
CA SER A 107 4.33 -28.18 -14.33
C SER A 107 3.83 -26.96 -13.55
N LEU A 108 3.79 -27.07 -12.21
CA LEU A 108 3.68 -25.89 -11.37
C LEU A 108 4.93 -25.03 -11.51
N ARG A 109 4.76 -23.73 -11.73
CA ARG A 109 5.84 -22.76 -11.92
C ARG A 109 5.76 -21.70 -10.85
N ALA A 110 6.81 -21.58 -10.05
CA ALA A 110 6.90 -20.55 -9.01
C ALA A 110 7.68 -19.33 -9.52
N THR A 111 7.21 -18.14 -9.18
CA THR A 111 7.87 -16.87 -9.51
C THR A 111 8.13 -16.05 -8.27
N GLY A 112 9.24 -15.28 -8.25
CA GLY A 112 9.70 -14.47 -7.13
C GLY A 112 8.97 -13.13 -6.97
N HIS A 113 7.66 -13.05 -7.26
CA HIS A 113 6.91 -11.82 -7.00
C HIS A 113 6.70 -11.62 -5.50
N THR A 114 6.91 -10.39 -5.05
CA THR A 114 6.88 -9.96 -3.65
C THR A 114 5.73 -9.00 -3.34
N ALA A 115 5.60 -8.58 -2.08
CA ALA A 115 4.69 -7.51 -1.65
C ALA A 115 5.03 -6.18 -2.33
N SER A 116 6.32 -5.92 -2.59
CA SER A 116 6.77 -4.74 -3.34
C SER A 116 6.22 -4.73 -4.76
N ASP A 117 6.21 -5.87 -5.46
CA ASP A 117 5.59 -5.98 -6.79
C ASP A 117 4.07 -5.83 -6.75
N GLN A 118 3.43 -6.25 -5.66
CA GLN A 118 2.00 -6.01 -5.42
C GLN A 118 1.70 -4.52 -5.38
N VAL A 119 2.46 -3.78 -4.59
CA VAL A 119 2.29 -2.32 -4.45
C VAL A 119 2.51 -1.60 -5.78
N GLU A 120 3.59 -1.94 -6.50
CA GLU A 120 3.87 -1.40 -7.84
C GLU A 120 2.70 -1.68 -8.79
N THR A 121 2.16 -2.90 -8.79
CA THR A 121 1.07 -3.33 -9.67
C THR A 121 -0.25 -2.61 -9.34
N VAL A 122 -0.59 -2.50 -8.05
CA VAL A 122 -1.80 -1.79 -7.60
C VAL A 122 -1.75 -0.34 -8.00
N LEU A 123 -0.63 0.32 -7.75
CA LEU A 123 -0.46 1.73 -8.07
C LEU A 123 -0.55 1.95 -9.59
N TYR A 124 0.14 1.13 -10.38
CA TYR A 124 0.06 1.20 -11.83
C TYR A 124 -1.37 1.01 -12.35
N ARG A 125 -2.09 0.00 -11.86
CA ARG A 125 -3.47 -0.29 -12.27
C ARG A 125 -4.44 0.79 -11.83
N LEU A 126 -4.27 1.33 -10.62
CA LEU A 126 -5.08 2.44 -10.13
C LEU A 126 -4.98 3.66 -11.05
N VAL A 127 -3.75 4.00 -11.48
CA VAL A 127 -3.51 5.16 -12.36
C VAL A 127 -3.95 4.87 -13.81
N SER A 128 -3.74 3.65 -14.31
CA SER A 128 -3.99 3.32 -15.72
C SER A 128 -5.44 2.94 -16.04
N SER A 129 -6.17 2.36 -15.08
CA SER A 129 -7.53 1.85 -15.30
C SER A 129 -8.54 2.22 -14.23
N GLY A 130 -8.12 2.90 -13.15
CA GLY A 130 -8.99 3.24 -12.01
C GLY A 130 -9.37 2.03 -11.14
N ALA A 131 -8.93 0.82 -11.46
CA ALA A 131 -9.29 -0.40 -10.75
C ALA A 131 -8.07 -0.98 -10.00
N PRO A 132 -7.94 -0.79 -8.69
CA PRO A 132 -6.86 -1.36 -7.91
C PRO A 132 -7.03 -2.89 -7.82
N GLY A 133 -6.24 -3.62 -8.56
CA GLY A 133 -6.20 -5.08 -8.47
C GLY A 133 -4.77 -5.56 -8.26
N GLY A 134 -4.58 -6.49 -7.33
CA GLY A 134 -3.27 -7.07 -7.06
C GLY A 134 -2.88 -8.20 -8.01
N ILE A 135 -1.71 -8.77 -7.76
CA ILE A 135 -1.22 -9.98 -8.38
C ILE A 135 -1.87 -11.17 -7.67
N LYS A 136 -2.51 -12.09 -8.39
CA LYS A 136 -3.12 -13.28 -7.79
C LYS A 136 -2.03 -14.23 -7.26
N PRO A 137 -2.18 -14.85 -6.08
CA PRO A 137 -1.23 -15.86 -5.56
C PRO A 137 -1.06 -17.05 -6.50
N LYS A 138 -2.15 -17.47 -7.15
CA LYS A 138 -2.19 -18.59 -8.12
C LYS A 138 -2.92 -18.17 -9.38
N ARG A 139 -2.38 -18.56 -10.52
CA ARG A 139 -3.02 -18.42 -11.85
C ARG A 139 -3.60 -19.75 -12.29
N GLU A 140 -4.57 -19.69 -13.19
CA GLU A 140 -5.21 -20.88 -13.77
C GLU A 140 -4.26 -21.73 -14.60
N ASP A 141 -3.21 -21.12 -15.16
CA ASP A 141 -2.17 -21.80 -15.95
C ASP A 141 -1.04 -22.42 -15.11
N GLY A 142 -1.22 -22.56 -13.79
CA GLY A 142 -0.26 -23.22 -12.91
C GLY A 142 0.91 -22.35 -12.43
N VAL A 143 0.89 -21.04 -12.64
CA VAL A 143 1.90 -20.13 -12.06
C VAL A 143 1.50 -19.76 -10.64
N VAL A 144 2.41 -19.97 -9.68
CA VAL A 144 2.23 -19.66 -8.25
C VAL A 144 3.26 -18.63 -7.77
N ARG A 145 2.94 -17.94 -6.68
CA ARG A 145 3.74 -16.82 -6.15
C ARG A 145 3.91 -16.93 -4.64
N PRO A 146 4.82 -17.78 -4.19
CA PRO A 146 5.02 -18.07 -2.77
C PRO A 146 5.53 -16.86 -1.96
N LEU A 147 6.23 -15.92 -2.59
CA LEU A 147 6.86 -14.78 -1.90
C LEU A 147 5.98 -13.53 -1.80
N LEU A 148 4.72 -13.55 -2.23
CA LEU A 148 3.82 -12.40 -2.14
C LEU A 148 3.67 -11.77 -0.74
N PRO A 149 3.80 -12.50 0.39
CA PRO A 149 3.75 -11.87 1.71
C PRO A 149 5.05 -11.18 2.14
N LEU A 150 6.13 -11.30 1.38
CA LEU A 150 7.45 -10.76 1.71
C LEU A 150 7.75 -9.47 0.95
N TRP A 151 8.47 -8.55 1.61
CA TRP A 151 9.02 -7.37 0.95
C TRP A 151 10.36 -7.69 0.28
N ARG A 152 10.73 -6.92 -0.75
CA ARG A 152 12.03 -7.09 -1.46
C ARG A 152 13.24 -6.95 -0.54
N GLU A 153 13.16 -6.07 0.45
CA GLU A 153 14.20 -5.89 1.45
C GLU A 153 14.36 -7.15 2.33
N GLU A 154 13.27 -7.89 2.59
CA GLU A 154 13.30 -9.13 3.35
C GLU A 154 13.93 -10.27 2.54
N THR A 155 13.67 -10.34 1.24
CA THR A 155 14.30 -11.37 0.36
C THR A 155 15.79 -11.12 0.19
N GLN A 156 16.22 -9.86 0.09
CA GLN A 156 17.64 -9.50 0.07
C GLN A 156 18.33 -9.87 1.40
N ALA A 157 17.75 -9.46 2.53
CA ALA A 157 18.28 -9.79 3.86
C ALA A 157 18.34 -11.30 4.10
N TYR A 158 17.36 -12.06 3.58
CA TYR A 158 17.40 -13.53 3.61
C TYR A 158 18.59 -14.09 2.83
N CYS A 159 18.82 -13.62 1.61
CA CYS A 159 19.96 -14.07 0.80
C CYS A 159 21.30 -13.77 1.50
N GLU A 160 21.42 -12.59 2.12
CA GLU A 160 22.62 -12.19 2.89
C GLU A 160 22.83 -13.08 4.10
N ALA A 161 21.77 -13.35 4.88
CA ALA A 161 21.84 -14.20 6.07
C ALA A 161 22.19 -15.67 5.75
N GLU A 162 21.72 -16.19 4.61
CA GLU A 162 22.00 -17.55 4.14
C GLU A 162 23.30 -17.63 3.31
N GLY A 163 24.01 -16.51 3.11
CA GLY A 163 25.24 -16.45 2.31
C GLY A 163 25.06 -16.76 0.84
N LEU A 164 23.88 -16.47 0.29
CA LEU A 164 23.54 -16.75 -1.09
C LEU A 164 24.02 -15.63 -2.02
N ALA A 165 24.75 -15.98 -3.05
CA ALA A 165 25.08 -15.07 -4.12
C ALA A 165 23.82 -14.76 -4.96
N TYR A 166 23.65 -13.50 -5.35
CA TYR A 166 22.63 -13.05 -6.29
C TYR A 166 23.15 -11.88 -7.13
N ARG A 167 22.54 -11.68 -8.27
CA ARG A 167 22.89 -10.55 -9.16
C ARG A 167 22.04 -9.33 -8.81
N THR A 168 22.66 -8.18 -8.81
CA THR A 168 21.94 -6.91 -8.71
C THR A 168 21.45 -6.56 -10.10
N ASP A 169 20.14 -6.50 -10.28
CA ASP A 169 19.55 -6.09 -11.56
C ASP A 169 19.86 -4.60 -11.79
N SER A 170 20.53 -4.28 -12.89
CA SER A 170 20.64 -2.92 -13.41
C SER A 170 19.29 -2.52 -14.01
N SER A 171 18.24 -2.50 -13.17
CA SER A 171 16.88 -2.18 -13.62
C SER A 171 16.87 -0.84 -14.30
N ASN A 172 16.49 -0.83 -15.57
CA ASN A 172 16.36 0.39 -16.36
C ASN A 172 15.34 1.34 -15.67
N PRO A 173 15.76 2.47 -15.08
CA PRO A 173 14.86 3.42 -14.42
C PRO A 173 13.82 4.02 -15.39
N GLU A 174 14.04 3.92 -16.71
CA GLU A 174 13.11 4.39 -17.74
C GLU A 174 11.85 3.51 -17.87
N THR A 175 11.79 2.37 -17.18
CA THR A 175 10.58 1.55 -17.17
C THR A 175 9.49 2.17 -16.29
N ARG A 176 8.20 1.91 -16.63
CA ARG A 176 7.06 2.36 -15.80
C ARG A 176 7.17 1.88 -14.36
N ARG A 177 7.72 0.69 -14.14
CA ARG A 177 7.95 0.15 -12.79
C ARG A 177 9.13 0.82 -12.11
N GLY A 178 10.20 1.13 -12.84
CA GLY A 178 11.31 1.94 -12.34
C GLY A 178 10.81 3.30 -11.83
N LEU A 179 10.04 4.02 -12.65
CA LEU A 179 9.43 5.30 -12.26
C LEU A 179 8.60 5.18 -10.97
N ILE A 180 7.78 4.14 -10.84
CA ILE A 180 6.97 3.93 -9.64
C ILE A 180 7.87 3.71 -8.42
N ARG A 181 8.86 2.82 -8.52
CA ARG A 181 9.74 2.41 -7.43
C ARG A 181 10.67 3.52 -6.98
N ASP A 182 11.31 4.20 -7.94
CA ASP A 182 12.44 5.07 -7.68
C ASP A 182 12.00 6.53 -7.44
N GLU A 183 10.81 6.93 -7.93
CA GLU A 183 10.31 8.29 -7.79
C GLU A 183 8.98 8.36 -7.01
N ILE A 184 7.95 7.61 -7.39
CA ILE A 184 6.60 7.79 -6.85
C ILE A 184 6.48 7.21 -5.43
N LEU A 185 6.94 5.99 -5.19
CA LEU A 185 6.86 5.36 -3.86
C LEU A 185 7.62 6.16 -2.79
N PRO A 186 8.82 6.71 -3.03
CA PRO A 186 9.48 7.60 -2.07
C PRO A 186 8.67 8.85 -1.73
N LEU A 187 7.97 9.45 -2.71
CA LEU A 187 7.08 10.58 -2.46
C LEU A 187 5.86 10.18 -1.62
N LEU A 188 5.26 9.02 -1.90
CA LEU A 188 4.13 8.50 -1.12
C LEU A 188 4.55 8.17 0.32
N ARG A 189 5.75 7.62 0.55
CA ARG A 189 6.30 7.39 1.90
C ARG A 189 6.47 8.70 2.68
N ARG A 190 6.90 9.78 2.01
CA ARG A 190 7.00 11.12 2.62
C ARG A 190 5.62 11.69 2.95
N LEU A 191 4.62 11.44 2.11
CA LEU A 191 3.24 11.86 2.34
C LEU A 191 2.62 11.11 3.54
N HIS A 192 2.81 9.78 3.61
CA HIS A 192 2.29 8.93 4.67
C HIS A 192 3.16 7.69 4.86
N PRO A 193 3.75 7.46 6.05
CA PRO A 193 4.65 6.32 6.31
C PRO A 193 4.03 4.94 6.05
N GLY A 194 2.70 4.81 6.16
CA GLY A 194 1.96 3.58 5.88
C GLY A 194 1.44 3.45 4.45
N ALA A 195 1.85 4.29 3.50
CA ALA A 195 1.30 4.33 2.14
C ALA A 195 1.37 2.96 1.44
N GLU A 196 2.52 2.29 1.48
CA GLU A 196 2.70 0.98 0.85
C GLU A 196 1.85 -0.11 1.50
N LYS A 197 1.73 -0.11 2.83
CA LYS A 197 0.85 -1.06 3.54
C LYS A 197 -0.61 -0.85 3.17
N ASN A 198 -1.03 0.40 2.95
CA ASN A 198 -2.39 0.71 2.51
C ASN A 198 -2.62 0.26 1.06
N LEU A 199 -1.65 0.46 0.16
CA LEU A 199 -1.70 -0.05 -1.21
C LEU A 199 -1.73 -1.59 -1.24
N LEU A 200 -0.93 -2.26 -0.39
CA LEU A 200 -0.95 -3.72 -0.28
C LEU A 200 -2.33 -4.25 0.15
N ARG A 201 -3.00 -3.58 1.08
CA ARG A 201 -4.37 -3.94 1.49
C ARG A 201 -5.37 -3.85 0.34
N LEU A 202 -5.23 -2.86 -0.56
CA LEU A 202 -6.03 -2.78 -1.77
C LEU A 202 -5.73 -3.95 -2.72
N ALA A 203 -4.46 -4.38 -2.82
CA ALA A 203 -4.07 -5.56 -3.60
C ALA A 203 -4.77 -6.83 -3.15
N GLU A 204 -4.89 -7.01 -1.84
CA GLU A 204 -5.49 -8.18 -1.21
C GLU A 204 -7.02 -8.16 -1.25
N GLY A 205 -7.63 -7.09 -1.77
CA GLY A 205 -9.08 -6.91 -1.78
C GLY A 205 -9.67 -6.84 -0.36
N ARG A 206 -8.84 -6.57 0.65
CA ARG A 206 -9.32 -6.41 2.01
C ARG A 206 -10.12 -5.12 2.12
N PRO A 207 -11.35 -5.18 2.59
CA PRO A 207 -12.17 -4.01 2.74
C PRO A 207 -11.46 -2.98 3.65
N SER A 208 -11.63 -1.70 3.33
CA SER A 208 -11.22 -0.65 4.25
C SER A 208 -12.01 -0.78 5.55
N LYS A 209 -11.52 -0.18 6.64
CA LYS A 209 -12.30 -0.13 7.89
C LYS A 209 -13.70 0.45 7.66
N LEU A 210 -13.84 1.34 6.67
CA LEU A 210 -15.12 1.92 6.29
C LEU A 210 -16.00 0.89 5.58
N ASP A 211 -15.44 0.08 4.67
CA ASP A 211 -16.18 -1.00 4.00
C ASP A 211 -16.66 -2.05 5.01
N ASP A 212 -15.82 -2.41 6.00
CA ASP A 212 -16.18 -3.29 7.11
C ASP A 212 -17.34 -2.71 7.95
N LEU A 213 -17.32 -1.38 8.17
CA LEU A 213 -18.39 -0.68 8.86
C LEU A 213 -19.67 -0.68 8.02
N LEU A 214 -19.56 -0.42 6.72
CA LEU A 214 -20.72 -0.41 5.80
C LEU A 214 -21.33 -1.79 5.60
N ALA A 215 -20.51 -2.83 5.52
CA ALA A 215 -20.94 -4.22 5.36
C ALA A 215 -21.53 -4.85 6.64
N ALA A 216 -21.25 -4.27 7.83
CA ALA A 216 -21.78 -4.78 9.08
C ALA A 216 -23.32 -4.68 9.09
N THR A 217 -24.02 -5.75 9.47
CA THR A 217 -25.49 -5.79 9.52
C THR A 217 -26.04 -5.63 10.94
N THR A 218 -25.20 -5.74 11.97
CA THR A 218 -25.60 -5.72 13.38
C THR A 218 -24.57 -4.97 14.24
N GLY A 219 -25.08 -4.43 15.36
CA GLY A 219 -24.25 -3.79 16.39
C GLY A 219 -23.87 -2.35 16.07
N SER A 220 -23.06 -1.77 16.98
CA SER A 220 -22.51 -0.42 16.85
C SER A 220 -21.02 -0.50 16.54
N ARG A 221 -20.55 0.27 15.56
CA ARG A 221 -19.14 0.36 15.16
C ARG A 221 -18.76 1.81 14.90
N ARG A 222 -17.51 2.13 15.15
CA ARG A 222 -16.92 3.46 14.88
C ARG A 222 -15.58 3.29 14.16
N VAL A 223 -15.36 4.10 13.15
CA VAL A 223 -14.13 4.09 12.36
C VAL A 223 -13.62 5.52 12.21
N ASP A 224 -12.43 5.78 12.72
CA ASP A 224 -11.75 7.05 12.52
C ASP A 224 -11.22 7.14 11.08
N LEU A 225 -11.67 8.16 10.36
CA LEU A 225 -11.27 8.45 8.98
C LEU A 225 -10.14 9.48 8.88
N GLY A 226 -9.65 9.97 10.03
CA GLY A 226 -8.69 11.05 10.11
C GLY A 226 -9.31 12.45 10.04
N GLY A 227 -8.52 13.50 10.37
CA GLY A 227 -9.01 14.89 10.33
C GLY A 227 -10.19 15.20 11.26
N GLY A 228 -10.37 14.41 12.33
CA GLY A 228 -11.50 14.55 13.25
C GLY A 228 -12.83 13.98 12.71
N LEU A 229 -12.81 13.26 11.58
CA LEU A 229 -13.98 12.64 11.00
C LEU A 229 -14.07 11.17 11.41
N THR A 230 -15.19 10.76 11.97
CA THR A 230 -15.46 9.39 12.40
C THR A 230 -16.72 8.88 11.71
N ALA A 231 -16.64 7.77 11.00
CA ALA A 231 -17.81 7.06 10.52
C ALA A 231 -18.38 6.23 11.67
N VAL A 232 -19.69 6.36 11.90
CA VAL A 232 -20.42 5.66 12.96
C VAL A 232 -21.52 4.84 12.31
N ARG A 233 -21.65 3.60 12.74
CA ARG A 233 -22.78 2.75 12.46
C ARG A 233 -23.45 2.34 13.75
N GLU A 234 -24.77 2.48 13.80
CA GLU A 234 -25.63 1.88 14.83
C GLU A 234 -26.77 1.16 14.14
N TYR A 235 -26.73 -0.16 14.21
CA TYR A 235 -27.67 -1.06 13.52
C TYR A 235 -27.74 -0.80 12.00
N ASP A 236 -28.86 -0.27 11.51
CA ASP A 236 -29.14 0.06 10.11
C ASP A 236 -28.76 1.49 9.70
N ARG A 237 -28.34 2.31 10.67
CA ARG A 237 -27.98 3.70 10.43
C ARG A 237 -26.47 3.87 10.33
N VAL A 238 -26.04 4.64 9.33
CA VAL A 238 -24.63 5.04 9.16
C VAL A 238 -24.59 6.55 8.99
N TRP A 239 -23.70 7.20 9.75
CA TRP A 239 -23.48 8.64 9.63
C TRP A 239 -22.02 8.99 9.89
N LEU A 240 -21.66 10.23 9.58
CA LEU A 240 -20.36 10.80 9.89
C LEU A 240 -20.47 11.69 11.10
N GLU A 241 -19.63 11.44 12.10
CA GLU A 241 -19.42 12.35 13.23
C GLU A 241 -18.11 13.09 13.06
N GLN A 242 -18.16 14.39 13.28
CA GLN A 242 -16.97 15.21 13.30
C GLN A 242 -16.61 15.53 14.74
N THR A 243 -15.48 14.98 15.20
CA THR A 243 -14.95 15.22 16.54
C THR A 243 -14.12 16.49 16.57
N PRO A 244 -14.20 17.27 17.66
CA PRO A 244 -13.35 18.45 17.83
C PRO A 244 -11.87 18.06 17.82
N VAL A 245 -11.07 18.73 16.99
CA VAL A 245 -9.61 18.54 16.92
C VAL A 245 -8.94 19.60 17.78
N ALA A 246 -7.97 19.24 18.63
CA ALA A 246 -7.20 20.21 19.40
C ALA A 246 -6.45 21.15 18.44
N LEU A 247 -6.54 22.47 18.71
CA LEU A 247 -5.78 23.48 17.98
C LEU A 247 -4.50 23.79 18.75
N GLU A 248 -3.45 23.02 18.45
CA GLU A 248 -2.11 23.17 19.01
C GLU A 248 -1.18 23.64 17.89
N GLY A 249 -0.98 24.95 17.79
CA GLY A 249 -0.26 25.59 16.71
C GLY A 249 -1.11 25.68 15.43
N ARG A 250 -1.16 24.63 14.62
CA ARG A 250 -1.79 24.65 13.30
C ARG A 250 -2.69 23.43 13.05
N VAL A 251 -3.91 23.67 12.57
CA VAL A 251 -4.89 22.64 12.18
C VAL A 251 -5.39 22.90 10.76
N ARG A 252 -5.45 21.85 9.96
CA ARG A 252 -6.12 21.87 8.67
C ARG A 252 -7.53 21.28 8.79
N TRP A 253 -8.54 22.02 8.31
CA TRP A 253 -9.94 21.64 8.36
C TRP A 253 -10.60 21.88 7.01
N GLY A 254 -10.71 20.85 6.19
CA GLY A 254 -11.13 20.99 4.81
C GLY A 254 -10.21 21.93 4.01
N GLU A 255 -10.81 22.99 3.44
CA GLU A 255 -10.09 24.06 2.73
C GLU A 255 -9.45 25.10 3.65
N TRP A 256 -9.67 25.02 4.99
CA TRP A 256 -9.18 25.99 5.94
C TRP A 256 -7.86 25.56 6.58
N THR A 257 -6.98 26.51 6.75
CA THR A 257 -5.82 26.41 7.63
C THR A 257 -6.03 27.36 8.80
N ILE A 258 -6.04 26.85 10.03
CA ILE A 258 -6.32 27.61 11.24
C ILE A 258 -5.11 27.50 12.16
N GLU A 259 -4.60 28.63 12.64
CA GLU A 259 -3.40 28.70 13.47
C GLU A 259 -3.70 29.48 14.75
N SER A 260 -3.15 29.02 15.86
CA SER A 260 -3.20 29.71 17.16
C SER A 260 -2.17 29.10 18.11
N GLU A 261 -1.54 29.96 18.90
CA GLU A 261 -0.68 29.58 20.04
C GLU A 261 -1.43 29.54 21.38
N LEU A 262 -2.73 29.86 21.36
CA LEU A 262 -3.55 29.87 22.56
C LEU A 262 -3.90 28.42 22.96
N ALA A 263 -3.67 28.11 24.25
CA ALA A 263 -3.99 26.79 24.79
C ALA A 263 -5.50 26.56 24.98
N GLY A 264 -5.91 25.29 24.90
CA GLY A 264 -7.27 24.84 25.20
C GLY A 264 -8.30 25.12 24.11
N LEU A 265 -7.84 25.49 22.91
CA LEU A 265 -8.71 25.67 21.75
C LEU A 265 -8.91 24.33 21.03
N LYS A 266 -10.09 24.20 20.41
CA LYS A 266 -10.42 23.08 19.50
C LYS A 266 -11.11 23.63 18.25
N VAL A 267 -10.96 22.90 17.14
CA VAL A 267 -11.69 23.15 15.90
C VAL A 267 -12.76 22.07 15.73
N ARG A 268 -13.97 22.46 15.41
CA ARG A 268 -15.09 21.57 15.08
C ARG A 268 -16.06 22.22 14.09
N SER A 269 -16.91 21.45 13.48
CA SER A 269 -18.01 21.99 12.66
C SER A 269 -19.09 22.67 13.52
N TRP A 270 -19.87 23.51 12.84
CA TRP A 270 -21.03 24.17 13.41
C TRP A 270 -22.11 23.16 13.86
N ARG A 271 -22.81 23.54 14.95
CA ARG A 271 -23.98 22.81 15.45
C ARG A 271 -25.14 23.76 15.68
N PRO A 272 -26.39 23.33 15.46
CA PRO A 272 -27.55 24.13 15.82
C PRO A 272 -27.50 24.53 17.29
N GLY A 273 -27.71 25.84 17.57
CA GLY A 273 -27.65 26.38 18.93
C GLY A 273 -26.32 26.99 19.33
N ASP A 274 -25.25 26.87 18.55
CA ASP A 274 -23.95 27.52 18.84
C ASP A 274 -24.08 29.04 18.95
N ARG A 275 -23.40 29.60 19.99
CA ARG A 275 -23.37 31.05 20.27
C ARG A 275 -21.93 31.54 20.34
N LEU A 276 -21.72 32.78 19.93
CA LEU A 276 -20.42 33.46 20.08
C LEU A 276 -20.12 33.74 21.52
N ALA A 277 -18.88 33.53 21.94
CA ALA A 277 -18.39 33.83 23.28
C ALA A 277 -18.64 35.29 23.62
N GLY A 278 -19.21 35.55 24.83
CA GLY A 278 -19.49 36.91 25.30
C GLY A 278 -20.55 37.70 24.51
N ARG A 279 -21.30 37.06 23.61
CA ARG A 279 -22.34 37.69 22.80
C ARG A 279 -23.63 36.87 22.81
N SER A 280 -24.79 37.55 22.72
CA SER A 280 -26.08 36.86 22.59
C SER A 280 -26.35 36.32 21.19
N LYS A 281 -25.55 36.71 20.19
CA LYS A 281 -25.71 36.36 18.78
C LYS A 281 -25.41 34.89 18.52
N LYS A 282 -26.32 34.22 17.83
CA LYS A 282 -26.14 32.82 17.38
C LYS A 282 -25.20 32.77 16.17
N VAL A 283 -24.39 31.72 16.08
CA VAL A 283 -23.53 31.49 14.89
C VAL A 283 -24.37 31.35 13.62
N GLN A 284 -25.58 30.79 13.71
CA GLN A 284 -26.51 30.72 12.59
C GLN A 284 -26.82 32.11 12.01
N ASP A 285 -26.98 33.12 12.87
CA ASP A 285 -27.28 34.48 12.43
C ASP A 285 -26.07 35.11 11.74
N VAL A 286 -24.84 34.75 12.16
CA VAL A 286 -23.60 35.15 11.45
C VAL A 286 -23.56 34.59 10.04
N PHE A 287 -23.90 33.32 9.86
CA PHE A 287 -23.95 32.71 8.54
C PHE A 287 -25.04 33.33 7.64
N VAL A 288 -26.20 33.68 8.21
CA VAL A 288 -27.28 34.33 7.46
C VAL A 288 -26.86 35.71 7.01
N ASP A 289 -26.27 36.51 7.90
CA ASP A 289 -25.81 37.87 7.58
C ASP A 289 -24.70 37.85 6.52
N ALA A 290 -23.84 36.86 6.58
CA ALA A 290 -22.76 36.65 5.60
C ALA A 290 -23.23 35.94 4.32
N LYS A 291 -24.52 35.64 4.18
CA LYS A 291 -25.14 34.95 3.02
C LYS A 291 -24.51 33.58 2.70
N ILE A 292 -24.01 32.86 3.70
CA ILE A 292 -23.43 31.54 3.52
C ILE A 292 -24.54 30.53 3.20
N PRO A 293 -24.46 29.77 2.10
CA PRO A 293 -25.43 28.73 1.74
C PRO A 293 -25.55 27.65 2.85
N ARG A 294 -26.77 27.14 3.05
CA ARG A 294 -27.04 26.16 4.10
C ARG A 294 -26.17 24.91 3.97
N SER A 295 -25.91 24.46 2.75
CA SER A 295 -25.06 23.30 2.44
C SER A 295 -23.59 23.47 2.87
N GLU A 296 -23.08 24.70 2.95
CA GLU A 296 -21.71 24.98 3.34
C GLU A 296 -21.54 25.08 4.88
N ARG A 297 -22.64 25.42 5.59
CA ARG A 297 -22.58 25.69 7.05
C ARG A 297 -22.19 24.48 7.86
N GLU A 298 -22.63 23.29 7.46
CA GLU A 298 -22.37 22.03 8.18
C GLU A 298 -20.88 21.66 8.21
N ALA A 299 -20.14 22.00 7.15
CA ALA A 299 -18.70 21.76 7.05
C ALA A 299 -17.84 22.92 7.57
N TRP A 300 -18.45 24.09 7.89
CA TRP A 300 -17.73 25.29 8.30
C TRP A 300 -17.03 25.11 9.64
N PRO A 301 -15.72 25.41 9.75
CA PRO A 301 -14.99 25.28 11.01
C PRO A 301 -15.41 26.36 12.01
N LEU A 302 -15.49 25.98 13.26
CA LEU A 302 -15.58 26.88 14.40
C LEU A 302 -14.40 26.65 15.32
N VAL A 303 -13.79 27.71 15.81
CA VAL A 303 -12.81 27.60 16.87
C VAL A 303 -13.54 27.79 18.23
N VAL A 304 -13.40 26.80 19.11
CA VAL A 304 -14.15 26.76 20.38
C VAL A 304 -13.21 26.60 21.55
N ARG A 305 -13.62 27.16 22.70
CA ARG A 305 -13.03 26.92 24.01
C ARG A 305 -14.11 26.38 24.94
N GLY A 306 -14.02 25.12 25.30
CA GLY A 306 -15.08 24.42 25.99
C GLY A 306 -16.37 24.38 25.16
N ARG A 307 -17.43 25.06 25.61
CA ARG A 307 -18.73 25.19 24.92
C ARG A 307 -18.85 26.44 24.07
N ASP A 308 -17.98 27.43 24.26
CA ASP A 308 -18.08 28.76 23.68
C ASP A 308 -17.37 28.81 22.31
N VAL A 309 -18.02 29.40 21.32
CA VAL A 309 -17.42 29.67 20.00
C VAL A 309 -16.64 30.97 20.08
N VAL A 310 -15.32 30.90 19.98
CA VAL A 310 -14.43 32.06 20.08
C VAL A 310 -14.14 32.73 18.76
N ALA A 311 -14.12 31.94 17.66
CA ALA A 311 -13.97 32.46 16.31
C ALA A 311 -14.78 31.64 15.31
N VAL A 312 -15.22 32.31 14.22
CA VAL A 312 -15.80 31.69 13.02
C VAL A 312 -14.89 32.06 11.86
N PRO A 313 -13.97 31.21 11.44
CA PRO A 313 -13.00 31.46 10.39
C PRO A 313 -13.59 32.19 9.17
N GLY A 314 -12.97 33.30 8.78
CA GLY A 314 -13.42 34.14 7.67
C GLY A 314 -14.66 35.02 7.94
N LEU A 315 -15.32 34.89 9.10
CA LEU A 315 -16.53 35.68 9.44
C LEU A 315 -16.44 36.41 10.77
N VAL A 316 -15.86 35.78 11.79
CA VAL A 316 -15.66 36.39 13.12
C VAL A 316 -14.25 36.07 13.57
N GLU A 317 -13.41 37.08 13.60
CA GLU A 317 -12.04 37.00 14.06
C GLU A 317 -11.94 37.09 15.56
N ALA A 318 -10.89 36.47 16.11
CA ALA A 318 -10.54 36.60 17.55
C ALA A 318 -9.02 36.80 17.67
N PRO A 319 -8.57 37.60 18.68
CA PRO A 319 -7.14 37.82 18.88
C PRO A 319 -6.38 36.53 19.09
N GLY A 320 -5.24 36.36 18.40
CA GLY A 320 -4.38 35.19 18.49
C GLY A 320 -4.89 33.97 17.74
N ILE A 321 -5.88 34.12 16.88
CA ILE A 321 -6.37 33.07 15.95
C ILE A 321 -6.31 33.63 14.52
N THR A 322 -5.63 32.95 13.63
CA THR A 322 -5.61 33.25 12.19
C THR A 322 -6.23 32.11 11.40
N ALA A 323 -6.91 32.43 10.32
CA ALA A 323 -7.53 31.42 9.46
C ALA A 323 -7.48 31.87 8.01
N GLU A 324 -7.04 30.97 7.15
CA GLU A 324 -6.96 31.17 5.70
C GLU A 324 -7.76 30.06 4.99
N ARG A 325 -8.55 30.46 3.99
CA ARG A 325 -9.23 29.52 3.08
C ARG A 325 -8.44 29.43 1.77
N ARG A 326 -8.13 28.22 1.33
CA ARG A 326 -7.46 27.96 0.04
C ARG A 326 -8.44 27.91 -1.11
#